data_c3294de03d697a066a2686993d4056e4
#
_entry.id   c3294de03d697a066a2686993d4056e4
#
_cell.length_a   1.000
_cell.length_b   1.000
_cell.length_c   1.000
_cell.angle_alpha   90.00
_cell.angle_beta   90.00
_cell.angle_gamma   90.00
#
_symmetry.space_group_name_H-M   'P 1'
#
loop_
_entity.id
_entity.type
_entity.pdbx_description
1 polymer ?
#
loop_
_entity_poly.entity_id
_entity_poly.type
_entity_poly.pdbx_seq_one_letter_code
_entity_poly.pdbx_strand_id
1 'polypeptide(L)'
;MCKNNRLFQLLAAAVLPFALSACALIATSGPVERVDEPAVGMGAPQVDRQPMPPVHDGTPDQIVNGFLMAVSSGSATRFTVARQYLTQQAAQDWNPTESVTVYDSSRGGLNVTEESATLKSPVLGRIDTDGHYQSVNEAEFAHDFKMTMDINGQWRIGDPGLGILISKYTFEQAFRAVPVYFFDAAFDRFVIENLYMNWADATVTTTMEGLLKGPSAWLSGAAESAIPPQTRLSVGSVPVSGTGVAQISLTQQVLGLSETQKVQMVSQMLMTLQAFPGVTGLRIDVTGIPLSVRGQGEDGAVRLDAVPAYQPVDQPASQDVFGLLENGTVVRVPATAEALARPIPGPLGGTEWGDVPTQIAVGSDGTRLALVSAASLWTGSTVSGQPANKMLDALGLTRPQITDTETWVISAGETDADPPRIWSISPSGTVQPPQSLTELSGATVKAFRVAPDRTRIAVVASVEGQDVLGLLRIRSRSPLTVDGWRPLTVDIGRDSMASCLDVGWLSSTQLVVLATTSGNVAASAYRMDIDAAFVQSMGPSTGDAPVALAVQPRPSGTTAMAVTAAGTALRYEDTTRWTEVATGIFAIALPG
;
A
#
# COMPACT_ATOMS: atom_id res chain seq x y z
N MET A 1 65.88 -34.58 44.97
CA MET A 1 64.99 -34.46 43.84
C MET A 1 63.55 -34.49 44.33
N CYS A 2 63.06 -33.49 45.02
CA CYS A 2 61.61 -33.43 45.38
C CYS A 2 61.22 -32.02 45.90
N LYS A 3 61.39 -30.99 45.06
CA LYS A 3 60.97 -29.62 45.41
C LYS A 3 60.24 -28.85 44.29
N ASN A 4 60.19 -29.42 43.06
CA ASN A 4 59.57 -28.70 41.91
C ASN A 4 58.09 -29.05 41.64
N ASN A 5 57.52 -30.09 42.27
CA ASN A 5 56.12 -30.47 41.98
C ASN A 5 55.06 -29.62 42.74
N ARG A 6 55.43 -28.96 43.85
CA ARG A 6 54.47 -28.15 44.60
C ARG A 6 54.25 -26.74 43.99
N LEU A 7 55.26 -26.23 43.27
CA LEU A 7 55.14 -24.94 42.60
C LEU A 7 54.25 -25.05 41.33
N PHE A 8 54.30 -26.20 40.63
CA PHE A 8 53.44 -26.47 39.46
C PHE A 8 51.97 -26.72 39.84
N GLN A 9 51.72 -27.35 40.99
CA GLN A 9 50.37 -27.56 41.51
C GLN A 9 49.75 -26.30 42.06
N LEU A 10 50.51 -25.37 42.62
CA LEU A 10 50.04 -24.06 43.07
C LEU A 10 49.79 -23.09 41.91
N LEU A 11 50.54 -23.15 40.83
CA LEU A 11 50.29 -22.40 39.62
C LEU A 11 49.05 -22.92 38.82
N ALA A 12 48.83 -24.23 38.79
CA ALA A 12 47.65 -24.85 38.17
C ALA A 12 46.35 -24.54 38.97
N ALA A 13 46.43 -24.45 40.29
CA ALA A 13 45.29 -24.09 41.16
C ALA A 13 44.94 -22.59 41.14
N ALA A 14 45.86 -21.69 40.75
CA ALA A 14 45.61 -20.24 40.64
C ALA A 14 45.07 -19.82 39.26
N VAL A 15 45.22 -20.65 38.19
CA VAL A 15 44.73 -20.34 36.83
C VAL A 15 43.29 -20.85 36.60
N LEU A 16 42.86 -21.88 37.33
CA LEU A 16 41.54 -22.46 37.19
C LEU A 16 40.36 -21.54 37.57
N PRO A 17 40.41 -20.65 38.58
CA PRO A 17 39.31 -19.73 38.87
C PRO A 17 39.22 -18.54 37.90
N PHE A 18 40.28 -18.23 37.12
CA PHE A 18 40.24 -17.16 36.13
C PHE A 18 39.61 -17.58 34.78
N ALA A 19 39.58 -18.85 34.46
CA ALA A 19 38.96 -19.37 33.25
C ALA A 19 37.45 -19.60 33.36
N LEU A 20 36.87 -19.58 34.56
CA LEU A 20 35.44 -19.69 34.85
C LEU A 20 34.70 -18.38 35.03
N SER A 21 35.40 -17.24 35.02
CA SER A 21 34.79 -15.91 35.19
C SER A 21 34.49 -15.21 33.87
N ALA A 22 34.76 -15.81 32.72
CA ALA A 22 34.58 -15.20 31.39
C ALA A 22 33.17 -15.39 30.76
N CYS A 23 32.24 -16.05 31.46
CA CYS A 23 30.91 -16.32 30.94
C CYS A 23 29.76 -15.63 31.69
N ALA A 24 29.99 -14.56 32.42
CA ALA A 24 28.93 -13.88 33.18
C ALA A 24 28.94 -12.37 32.98
N LEU A 25 28.84 -11.90 31.75
CA LEU A 25 28.45 -10.53 31.41
C LEU A 25 27.53 -10.55 30.21
N ILE A 26 26.37 -11.21 30.36
CA ILE A 26 25.20 -10.83 29.58
C ILE A 26 24.59 -9.67 30.35
N ALA A 27 24.70 -8.47 29.81
CA ALA A 27 24.00 -7.30 30.30
C ALA A 27 22.49 -7.53 30.15
N THR A 28 21.80 -7.86 31.25
CA THR A 28 20.36 -8.05 31.33
C THR A 28 19.58 -6.76 31.61
N SER A 29 20.21 -5.58 31.53
CA SER A 29 19.56 -4.28 31.67
C SER A 29 20.30 -3.24 30.84
N GLY A 30 19.90 -3.10 29.58
CA GLY A 30 20.10 -1.89 28.80
C GLY A 30 18.78 -1.14 28.71
N PRO A 31 18.78 0.18 28.44
CA PRO A 31 17.54 0.87 28.10
C PRO A 31 16.92 0.12 26.93
N VAL A 32 15.62 -0.15 27.02
CA VAL A 32 14.83 -0.66 25.89
C VAL A 32 14.83 0.46 24.87
N GLU A 33 15.79 0.44 23.96
CA GLU A 33 15.65 1.19 22.72
C GLU A 33 14.44 0.57 22.01
N ARG A 34 13.37 1.36 21.88
CA ARG A 34 12.31 1.06 20.92
C ARG A 34 13.01 1.11 19.56
N VAL A 35 13.29 -0.04 19.01
CA VAL A 35 13.52 -0.17 17.59
C VAL A 35 12.17 0.20 16.99
N ASP A 36 12.07 1.41 16.43
CA ASP A 36 10.97 1.75 15.55
C ASP A 36 10.88 0.61 14.52
N GLU A 37 9.70 0.01 14.39
CA GLU A 37 9.47 -1.01 13.35
C GLU A 37 10.01 -0.40 12.05
N PRO A 38 10.92 -1.08 11.36
CA PRO A 38 11.38 -0.58 10.08
C PRO A 38 10.14 -0.38 9.22
N ALA A 39 10.01 0.80 8.67
CA ALA A 39 9.04 1.10 7.63
C ALA A 39 8.95 -0.12 6.72
N VAL A 40 7.74 -0.63 6.46
CA VAL A 40 7.42 -1.88 5.78
C VAL A 40 8.42 -2.14 4.65
N GLY A 41 9.56 -2.62 5.02
CA GLY A 41 10.70 -2.87 4.21
C GLY A 41 11.18 -4.26 4.55
N MET A 42 11.00 -5.13 3.60
CA MET A 42 11.70 -6.42 3.50
C MET A 42 11.40 -7.41 4.63
N GLY A 43 10.28 -8.07 4.46
CA GLY A 43 9.83 -9.20 5.23
C GLY A 43 10.84 -10.33 5.39
N ALA A 44 10.48 -11.24 6.25
CA ALA A 44 11.22 -12.38 6.75
C ALA A 44 12.04 -13.11 5.67
N PRO A 45 13.16 -13.75 6.07
CA PRO A 45 14.01 -14.51 5.16
C PRO A 45 13.18 -15.59 4.46
N GLN A 46 13.12 -15.48 3.15
CA GLN A 46 12.45 -16.44 2.29
C GLN A 46 13.12 -17.80 2.44
N VAL A 47 12.34 -18.83 2.69
CA VAL A 47 12.80 -20.21 2.51
C VAL A 47 13.00 -20.42 1.01
N ASP A 48 14.24 -20.37 0.54
CA ASP A 48 14.60 -20.64 -0.85
C ASP A 48 14.28 -22.12 -1.15
N ARG A 49 13.07 -22.37 -1.64
CA ARG A 49 12.64 -23.68 -2.10
C ARG A 49 13.15 -23.85 -3.53
N GLN A 50 14.27 -24.53 -3.67
CA GLN A 50 14.75 -24.88 -5.00
C GLN A 50 13.70 -25.75 -5.72
N PRO A 51 13.31 -25.39 -6.96
CA PRO A 51 12.36 -26.19 -7.72
C PRO A 51 12.95 -27.58 -8.01
N MET A 52 12.15 -28.61 -7.81
CA MET A 52 12.54 -30.00 -8.09
C MET A 52 12.14 -30.38 -9.52
N PRO A 53 12.89 -31.23 -10.21
CA PRO A 53 12.48 -31.78 -11.49
C PRO A 53 11.28 -32.74 -11.36
N PRO A 54 10.59 -33.08 -12.46
CA PRO A 54 9.50 -34.07 -12.44
C PRO A 54 9.93 -35.39 -11.82
N VAL A 55 9.08 -35.93 -10.96
CA VAL A 55 9.32 -37.26 -10.36
C VAL A 55 9.15 -38.34 -11.44
N HIS A 56 10.07 -39.31 -11.50
CA HIS A 56 9.94 -40.44 -12.42
C HIS A 56 8.72 -41.29 -12.04
N ASP A 57 7.91 -41.66 -13.04
CA ASP A 57 6.61 -42.34 -12.89
C ASP A 57 5.61 -41.56 -12.00
N GLY A 58 5.76 -40.21 -11.96
CA GLY A 58 4.88 -39.35 -11.23
C GLY A 58 3.44 -39.36 -11.81
N THR A 59 2.45 -39.34 -10.92
CA THR A 59 1.03 -39.25 -11.31
C THR A 59 0.71 -37.86 -11.89
N PRO A 60 -0.37 -37.69 -12.67
CA PRO A 60 -0.79 -36.38 -13.18
C PRO A 60 -0.86 -35.30 -12.10
N ASP A 61 -1.37 -35.64 -10.91
CA ASP A 61 -1.39 -34.75 -9.72
C ASP A 61 0.00 -34.28 -9.30
N GLN A 62 0.96 -35.21 -9.18
CA GLN A 62 2.33 -34.89 -8.82
C GLN A 62 3.03 -34.02 -9.88
N ILE A 63 2.74 -34.26 -11.16
CA ILE A 63 3.31 -33.47 -12.25
C ILE A 63 2.77 -32.04 -12.23
N VAL A 64 1.45 -31.84 -12.13
CA VAL A 64 0.87 -30.50 -12.11
C VAL A 64 1.25 -29.73 -10.82
N ASN A 65 1.18 -30.35 -9.65
CA ASN A 65 1.60 -29.70 -8.40
C ASN A 65 3.10 -29.34 -8.44
N GLY A 66 3.94 -30.23 -8.99
CA GLY A 66 5.36 -29.96 -9.17
C GLY A 66 5.61 -28.78 -10.11
N PHE A 67 4.85 -28.69 -11.21
CA PHE A 67 4.88 -27.55 -12.13
C PHE A 67 4.49 -26.25 -11.43
N LEU A 68 3.34 -26.23 -10.72
CA LEU A 68 2.87 -25.05 -9.99
C LEU A 68 3.86 -24.60 -8.90
N MET A 69 4.55 -25.53 -8.27
CA MET A 69 5.65 -25.20 -7.35
C MET A 69 6.88 -24.66 -8.09
N ALA A 70 7.24 -25.22 -9.24
CA ALA A 70 8.41 -24.79 -9.99
C ALA A 70 8.25 -23.37 -10.56
N VAL A 71 7.05 -22.99 -11.03
CA VAL A 71 6.79 -21.64 -11.53
C VAL A 71 6.78 -20.59 -10.40
N SER A 72 6.45 -20.97 -9.18
CA SER A 72 6.45 -20.06 -8.02
C SER A 72 7.84 -19.64 -7.54
N SER A 73 8.89 -20.34 -7.98
CA SER A 73 10.27 -20.09 -7.55
C SER A 73 10.91 -18.85 -8.19
N GLY A 74 10.21 -18.18 -9.13
CA GLY A 74 10.67 -16.96 -9.81
C GLY A 74 11.84 -17.20 -10.78
N SER A 75 12.24 -16.16 -11.43
CA SER A 75 13.33 -15.92 -12.39
C SER A 75 13.37 -16.78 -13.66
N ALA A 76 13.76 -16.17 -14.77
CA ALA A 76 13.85 -16.82 -16.09
C ALA A 76 14.73 -18.10 -16.07
N THR A 77 15.79 -18.13 -15.27
CA THR A 77 16.66 -19.30 -15.14
C THR A 77 16.01 -20.45 -14.36
N ARG A 78 15.10 -20.16 -13.44
CA ARG A 78 14.36 -21.15 -12.66
C ARG A 78 13.21 -21.78 -13.44
N PHE A 79 12.67 -21.10 -14.44
CA PHE A 79 11.67 -21.67 -15.34
C PHE A 79 12.22 -22.83 -16.19
N THR A 80 13.53 -23.06 -16.25
CA THR A 80 14.08 -24.26 -16.90
C THR A 80 13.62 -25.55 -16.23
N VAL A 81 13.40 -25.55 -14.91
CA VAL A 81 12.83 -26.70 -14.21
C VAL A 81 11.34 -26.84 -14.50
N ALA A 82 10.58 -25.74 -14.51
CA ALA A 82 9.16 -25.77 -14.86
C ALA A 82 8.92 -26.32 -16.28
N ARG A 83 9.78 -25.97 -17.25
CA ARG A 83 9.72 -26.48 -18.62
C ARG A 83 9.92 -28.01 -18.73
N GLN A 84 10.57 -28.65 -17.75
CA GLN A 84 10.72 -30.10 -17.74
C GLN A 84 9.41 -30.84 -17.46
N TYR A 85 8.41 -30.18 -16.88
CA TYR A 85 7.09 -30.72 -16.65
C TYR A 85 6.20 -30.68 -17.89
N LEU A 86 6.61 -29.92 -18.92
CA LEU A 86 5.83 -29.66 -20.13
C LEU A 86 6.19 -30.66 -21.24
N THR A 87 5.26 -30.84 -22.19
CA THR A 87 5.60 -31.46 -23.47
C THR A 87 6.62 -30.60 -24.22
N GLN A 88 7.35 -31.17 -25.15
CA GLN A 88 8.34 -30.42 -25.93
C GLN A 88 7.72 -29.20 -26.63
N GLN A 89 6.53 -29.34 -27.21
CA GLN A 89 5.83 -28.25 -27.87
C GLN A 89 5.40 -27.17 -26.85
N ALA A 90 4.73 -27.56 -25.76
CA ALA A 90 4.32 -26.63 -24.72
C ALA A 90 5.51 -25.87 -24.09
N ALA A 91 6.65 -26.56 -23.90
CA ALA A 91 7.86 -25.93 -23.38
C ALA A 91 8.45 -24.86 -24.34
N GLN A 92 8.28 -25.00 -25.65
CA GLN A 92 8.73 -24.00 -26.62
C GLN A 92 7.78 -22.80 -26.70
N ASP A 93 6.46 -23.05 -26.67
CA ASP A 93 5.42 -22.04 -26.90
C ASP A 93 5.10 -21.24 -25.63
N TRP A 94 5.34 -21.82 -24.45
CA TRP A 94 4.97 -21.17 -23.18
C TRP A 94 5.81 -19.93 -22.85
N ASN A 95 5.12 -18.81 -22.66
CA ASN A 95 5.69 -17.55 -22.21
C ASN A 95 5.37 -17.30 -20.71
N PRO A 96 6.26 -17.62 -19.77
CA PRO A 96 6.02 -17.44 -18.33
C PRO A 96 5.97 -15.97 -17.87
N THR A 97 6.45 -15.03 -18.70
CA THR A 97 6.52 -13.60 -18.35
C THR A 97 5.32 -12.82 -18.87
N GLU A 98 4.34 -13.48 -19.50
CA GLU A 98 3.18 -12.81 -20.09
C GLU A 98 2.23 -12.26 -19.02
N SER A 99 2.00 -13.02 -17.96
CA SER A 99 1.15 -12.61 -16.83
C SER A 99 1.35 -13.52 -15.62
N VAL A 100 0.91 -13.04 -14.44
CA VAL A 100 0.74 -13.88 -13.26
C VAL A 100 -0.74 -13.88 -12.88
N THR A 101 -1.37 -15.05 -12.84
CA THR A 101 -2.74 -15.22 -12.38
C THR A 101 -2.74 -15.77 -10.96
N VAL A 102 -3.34 -15.03 -10.03
CA VAL A 102 -3.43 -15.40 -8.61
C VAL A 102 -4.80 -16.00 -8.33
N TYR A 103 -4.85 -17.28 -7.96
CA TYR A 103 -6.08 -18.01 -7.66
C TYR A 103 -6.22 -18.36 -6.17
N ASP A 104 -7.46 -18.57 -5.71
CA ASP A 104 -7.76 -18.92 -4.34
C ASP A 104 -7.86 -20.43 -4.13
N SER A 105 -6.76 -21.07 -3.74
CA SER A 105 -6.73 -22.51 -3.46
C SER A 105 -7.59 -22.93 -2.25
N SER A 106 -8.12 -22.00 -1.45
CA SER A 106 -9.00 -22.32 -0.33
C SER A 106 -10.47 -22.50 -0.74
N ARG A 107 -10.86 -21.92 -1.89
CA ARG A 107 -12.22 -21.99 -2.48
C ARG A 107 -12.28 -22.84 -3.74
N GLY A 108 -11.19 -23.54 -4.07
CA GLY A 108 -11.08 -24.41 -5.24
C GLY A 108 -9.83 -25.27 -5.18
N GLY A 109 -9.54 -25.99 -6.26
CA GLY A 109 -8.38 -26.86 -6.29
C GLY A 109 -8.21 -27.61 -7.59
N LEU A 110 -7.20 -28.48 -7.62
CA LEU A 110 -6.89 -29.36 -8.74
C LEU A 110 -7.78 -30.60 -8.70
N ASN A 111 -8.55 -30.82 -9.74
CA ASN A 111 -9.32 -32.04 -9.96
C ASN A 111 -8.56 -32.92 -10.95
N VAL A 112 -8.14 -34.08 -10.52
CA VAL A 112 -7.33 -35.02 -11.33
C VAL A 112 -8.11 -36.28 -11.61
N THR A 113 -8.08 -36.73 -12.88
CA THR A 113 -8.52 -38.02 -13.34
C THR A 113 -7.31 -38.78 -13.91
N GLU A 114 -7.53 -39.99 -14.44
CA GLU A 114 -6.43 -40.76 -15.03
C GLU A 114 -5.76 -40.05 -16.22
N GLU A 115 -6.49 -39.20 -16.95
CA GLU A 115 -6.01 -38.56 -18.19
C GLU A 115 -6.13 -37.03 -18.18
N SER A 116 -6.65 -36.42 -17.15
CA SER A 116 -6.81 -34.97 -17.07
C SER A 116 -6.50 -34.40 -15.71
N ALA A 117 -6.02 -33.16 -15.67
CA ALA A 117 -5.83 -32.37 -14.47
C ALA A 117 -6.37 -30.97 -14.71
N THR A 118 -7.47 -30.64 -14.05
CA THR A 118 -8.14 -29.34 -14.20
C THR A 118 -8.10 -28.56 -12.90
N LEU A 119 -7.52 -27.37 -12.92
CA LEU A 119 -7.61 -26.40 -11.82
C LEU A 119 -8.95 -25.65 -11.94
N LYS A 120 -9.78 -25.75 -10.90
CA LYS A 120 -11.01 -24.96 -10.76
C LYS A 120 -10.95 -24.14 -9.48
N SER A 121 -10.96 -22.82 -9.60
CA SER A 121 -10.82 -21.91 -8.45
C SER A 121 -11.20 -20.49 -8.85
N PRO A 122 -11.68 -19.64 -7.93
CA PRO A 122 -11.78 -18.20 -8.20
C PRO A 122 -10.42 -17.60 -8.47
N VAL A 123 -10.35 -16.62 -9.40
CA VAL A 123 -9.18 -15.75 -9.60
C VAL A 123 -9.38 -14.46 -8.82
N LEU A 124 -8.38 -14.08 -8.03
CA LEU A 124 -8.37 -12.91 -7.17
C LEU A 124 -7.74 -11.70 -7.84
N GLY A 125 -6.75 -11.94 -8.69
CA GLY A 125 -6.05 -10.87 -9.38
C GLY A 125 -5.09 -11.38 -10.45
N ARG A 126 -4.62 -10.43 -11.25
CA ARG A 126 -3.62 -10.65 -12.29
C ARG A 126 -2.53 -9.60 -12.20
N ILE A 127 -1.29 -10.00 -12.44
CA ILE A 127 -0.17 -9.09 -12.62
C ILE A 127 0.12 -9.06 -14.12
N ASP A 128 0.15 -7.86 -14.69
CA ASP A 128 0.46 -7.66 -16.11
C ASP A 128 1.98 -7.73 -16.38
N THR A 129 2.35 -7.58 -17.66
CA THR A 129 3.76 -7.59 -18.11
C THR A 129 4.59 -6.45 -17.53
N ASP A 130 3.96 -5.40 -16.99
CA ASP A 130 4.63 -4.25 -16.40
C ASP A 130 4.76 -4.37 -14.88
N GLY A 131 4.17 -5.41 -14.29
CA GLY A 131 4.23 -5.71 -12.87
C GLY A 131 3.09 -5.11 -12.06
N HIS A 132 2.06 -4.54 -12.67
CA HIS A 132 0.92 -3.97 -11.97
C HIS A 132 -0.11 -5.05 -11.63
N TYR A 133 -0.49 -5.11 -10.35
CA TYR A 133 -1.55 -6.00 -9.90
C TYR A 133 -2.93 -5.35 -10.16
N GLN A 134 -3.86 -6.15 -10.65
CA GLN A 134 -5.26 -5.80 -10.82
C GLN A 134 -6.12 -6.84 -10.11
N SER A 135 -6.86 -6.42 -9.09
CA SER A 135 -7.85 -7.28 -8.47
C SER A 135 -8.98 -7.57 -9.47
N VAL A 136 -9.45 -8.82 -9.52
CA VAL A 136 -10.53 -9.25 -10.40
C VAL A 136 -11.56 -10.05 -9.62
N ASN A 137 -12.80 -10.05 -10.10
CA ASN A 137 -13.88 -10.85 -9.53
C ASN A 137 -14.28 -11.94 -10.53
N GLU A 138 -13.45 -12.96 -10.65
CA GLU A 138 -13.70 -14.11 -11.52
C GLU A 138 -13.97 -15.34 -10.66
N ALA A 139 -15.25 -15.54 -10.33
CA ALA A 139 -15.68 -16.57 -9.38
C ALA A 139 -15.47 -18.00 -9.92
N GLU A 140 -15.50 -18.18 -11.24
CA GLU A 140 -15.39 -19.47 -11.91
C GLU A 140 -14.27 -19.45 -12.96
N PHE A 141 -13.05 -19.75 -12.51
CA PHE A 141 -11.92 -20.01 -13.40
C PHE A 141 -11.68 -21.50 -13.48
N ALA A 142 -11.50 -22.02 -14.70
CA ALA A 142 -11.13 -23.41 -14.94
C ALA A 142 -10.04 -23.49 -16.02
N HIS A 143 -8.96 -24.21 -15.71
CA HIS A 143 -7.87 -24.49 -16.64
C HIS A 143 -7.55 -25.97 -16.67
N ASP A 144 -7.58 -26.59 -17.85
CA ASP A 144 -7.21 -27.99 -18.09
C ASP A 144 -5.77 -28.05 -18.62
N PHE A 145 -4.90 -28.68 -17.84
CA PHE A 145 -3.48 -28.84 -18.16
C PHE A 145 -3.18 -29.81 -19.32
N LYS A 146 -4.20 -30.51 -19.87
CA LYS A 146 -4.07 -31.43 -20.99
C LYS A 146 -2.93 -32.40 -20.82
N MET A 147 -3.11 -33.32 -19.88
CA MET A 147 -2.07 -34.32 -19.55
C MET A 147 -1.80 -35.26 -20.73
N THR A 148 -0.52 -35.48 -21.03
CA THR A 148 -0.07 -36.33 -22.17
C THR A 148 1.14 -37.15 -21.74
N MET A 149 1.22 -38.40 -22.17
CA MET A 149 2.42 -39.21 -21.97
C MET A 149 3.50 -38.89 -23.01
N ASP A 150 4.73 -38.73 -22.58
CA ASP A 150 5.88 -38.63 -23.48
C ASP A 150 6.30 -40.02 -24.04
N ILE A 151 7.32 -40.04 -24.90
CA ILE A 151 7.80 -41.27 -25.54
C ILE A 151 8.36 -42.31 -24.55
N ASN A 152 8.64 -41.89 -23.31
CA ASN A 152 9.13 -42.77 -22.24
C ASN A 152 8.00 -43.21 -21.29
N GLY A 153 6.74 -42.89 -21.63
CA GLY A 153 5.58 -43.19 -20.79
C GLY A 153 5.45 -42.30 -19.55
N GLN A 154 6.11 -41.15 -19.55
CA GLN A 154 6.04 -40.17 -18.43
C GLN A 154 5.01 -39.11 -18.68
N TRP A 155 4.17 -38.78 -17.69
CA TRP A 155 3.19 -37.70 -17.78
C TRP A 155 3.85 -36.33 -17.96
N ARG A 156 3.30 -35.53 -18.88
CA ARG A 156 3.70 -34.16 -19.15
C ARG A 156 2.47 -33.29 -19.38
N ILE A 157 2.62 -31.99 -19.11
CA ILE A 157 1.60 -30.97 -19.31
C ILE A 157 1.64 -30.50 -20.77
N GLY A 158 0.50 -30.59 -21.46
CA GLY A 158 0.34 -30.11 -22.84
C GLY A 158 -0.09 -28.66 -22.93
N ASP A 159 -0.74 -28.13 -21.88
CA ASP A 159 -1.19 -26.75 -21.81
C ASP A 159 -0.90 -26.15 -20.41
N PRO A 160 0.18 -25.39 -20.25
CA PRO A 160 0.54 -24.77 -18.97
C PRO A 160 -0.29 -23.51 -18.64
N GLY A 161 -1.15 -23.04 -19.55
CA GLY A 161 -1.86 -21.77 -19.44
C GLY A 161 -1.03 -20.57 -19.93
N LEU A 162 -1.65 -19.39 -19.88
CA LEU A 162 -1.00 -18.12 -20.18
C LEU A 162 -0.21 -17.62 -18.96
N GLY A 163 1.05 -17.27 -19.17
CA GLY A 163 1.92 -16.83 -18.07
C GLY A 163 2.10 -17.90 -17.00
N ILE A 164 1.99 -17.52 -15.74
CA ILE A 164 2.06 -18.44 -14.60
C ILE A 164 0.78 -18.38 -13.75
N LEU A 165 0.41 -19.55 -13.20
CA LEU A 165 -0.69 -19.69 -12.25
C LEU A 165 -0.11 -19.92 -10.86
N ILE A 166 -0.48 -19.09 -9.87
CA ILE A 166 -0.03 -19.24 -8.49
C ILE A 166 -1.18 -19.11 -7.52
N SER A 167 -1.15 -19.87 -6.42
CA SER A 167 -2.13 -19.70 -5.36
C SER A 167 -1.92 -18.40 -4.59
N LYS A 168 -2.99 -17.84 -3.97
CA LYS A 168 -2.90 -16.69 -3.06
C LYS A 168 -1.82 -16.88 -2.02
N TYR A 169 -1.78 -18.05 -1.38
CA TYR A 169 -0.76 -18.38 -0.37
C TYR A 169 0.67 -18.26 -0.95
N THR A 170 0.88 -18.81 -2.15
CA THR A 170 2.18 -18.73 -2.82
C THR A 170 2.53 -17.29 -3.21
N PHE A 171 1.55 -16.52 -3.70
CA PHE A 171 1.72 -15.11 -4.03
C PHE A 171 2.19 -14.31 -2.81
N GLU A 172 1.49 -14.44 -1.67
CA GLU A 172 1.83 -13.76 -0.42
C GLU A 172 3.24 -14.11 0.12
N GLN A 173 3.74 -15.31 -0.19
CA GLN A 173 5.08 -15.76 0.24
C GLN A 173 6.19 -15.45 -0.75
N ALA A 174 5.90 -15.46 -2.06
CA ALA A 174 6.91 -15.39 -3.10
C ALA A 174 7.01 -14.04 -3.78
N PHE A 175 5.99 -13.17 -3.65
CA PHE A 175 5.96 -11.85 -4.28
C PHE A 175 6.05 -10.73 -3.24
N ARG A 176 6.50 -9.58 -3.68
CA ARG A 176 6.49 -8.34 -2.91
C ARG A 176 6.09 -7.16 -3.77
N ALA A 177 5.49 -6.17 -3.12
CA ALA A 177 5.31 -4.85 -3.70
C ALA A 177 6.63 -4.08 -3.67
N VAL A 178 7.10 -3.61 -4.82
CA VAL A 178 8.29 -2.77 -4.97
C VAL A 178 7.81 -1.38 -5.37
N PRO A 179 7.98 -0.36 -4.52
CA PRO A 179 7.52 0.99 -4.84
C PRO A 179 8.37 1.62 -5.94
N VAL A 180 7.72 2.18 -6.95
CA VAL A 180 8.31 3.05 -7.97
C VAL A 180 7.72 4.44 -7.84
N TYR A 181 8.56 5.45 -8.00
CA TYR A 181 8.21 6.84 -7.71
C TYR A 181 8.05 7.63 -9.00
N PHE A 182 6.94 8.33 -9.11
CA PHE A 182 6.63 9.29 -10.16
C PHE A 182 6.33 10.64 -9.53
N PHE A 183 5.99 11.64 -10.31
CA PHE A 183 5.59 12.95 -9.82
C PHE A 183 4.11 13.20 -10.07
N ASP A 184 3.49 14.08 -9.28
CA ASP A 184 2.25 14.73 -9.66
C ASP A 184 2.47 15.69 -10.85
N ALA A 185 1.39 16.18 -11.45
CA ALA A 185 1.47 17.07 -12.61
C ALA A 185 2.24 18.40 -12.35
N ALA A 186 2.39 18.80 -11.09
CA ALA A 186 3.14 20.00 -10.69
C ALA A 186 4.64 19.73 -10.48
N PHE A 187 5.08 18.50 -10.45
CA PHE A 187 6.44 18.08 -10.11
C PHE A 187 6.90 18.53 -8.73
N ASP A 188 6.00 18.65 -7.78
CA ASP A 188 6.30 19.09 -6.41
C ASP A 188 6.15 17.97 -5.36
N ARG A 189 5.55 16.84 -5.74
CA ARG A 189 5.24 15.72 -4.86
C ARG A 189 5.42 14.37 -5.56
N PHE A 190 5.89 13.37 -4.81
CA PHE A 190 5.94 12.02 -5.34
C PHE A 190 4.58 11.31 -5.30
N VAL A 191 4.31 10.60 -6.39
CA VAL A 191 3.24 9.62 -6.55
C VAL A 191 3.86 8.25 -6.64
N ILE A 192 3.39 7.32 -5.81
CA ILE A 192 3.97 5.98 -5.72
C ILE A 192 3.03 4.96 -6.35
N GLU A 193 3.58 4.09 -7.20
CA GLU A 193 2.95 2.85 -7.65
C GLU A 193 3.73 1.64 -7.14
N ASN A 194 3.05 0.53 -6.94
CA ASN A 194 3.67 -0.73 -6.60
C ASN A 194 3.83 -1.59 -7.85
N LEU A 195 5.02 -2.14 -8.05
CA LEU A 195 5.27 -3.24 -8.98
C LEU A 195 5.38 -4.53 -8.17
N TYR A 196 4.60 -5.53 -8.55
CA TYR A 196 4.60 -6.83 -7.88
C TYR A 196 5.59 -7.77 -8.56
N MET A 197 6.65 -8.08 -7.86
CA MET A 197 7.75 -8.90 -8.36
C MET A 197 7.99 -10.10 -7.44
N ASN A 198 8.36 -11.23 -8.03
CA ASN A 198 8.89 -12.31 -7.22
C ASN A 198 10.16 -11.85 -6.48
N TRP A 199 10.33 -12.26 -5.23
CA TRP A 199 11.48 -11.87 -4.41
C TRP A 199 12.83 -12.10 -5.10
N ALA A 200 12.97 -13.21 -5.85
CA ALA A 200 14.19 -13.54 -6.55
C ALA A 200 14.47 -12.64 -7.76
N ASP A 201 13.43 -12.03 -8.32
CA ASP A 201 13.49 -11.19 -9.52
C ASP A 201 13.48 -9.70 -9.19
N ALA A 202 13.15 -9.32 -7.95
CA ALA A 202 13.11 -7.94 -7.49
C ALA A 202 14.54 -7.42 -7.22
N THR A 203 15.22 -7.01 -8.28
CA THR A 203 16.59 -6.49 -8.27
C THR A 203 16.62 -5.00 -8.60
N VAL A 204 17.75 -4.34 -8.36
CA VAL A 204 17.97 -2.95 -8.77
C VAL A 204 17.73 -2.77 -10.28
N THR A 205 18.17 -3.74 -11.09
CA THR A 205 18.00 -3.70 -12.55
C THR A 205 16.52 -3.79 -12.95
N THR A 206 15.80 -4.82 -12.50
CA THR A 206 14.39 -5.03 -12.89
C THR A 206 13.49 -3.91 -12.37
N THR A 207 13.77 -3.37 -11.19
CA THR A 207 13.05 -2.22 -10.65
C THR A 207 13.30 -0.95 -11.48
N MET A 208 14.55 -0.72 -11.89
CA MET A 208 14.87 0.40 -12.76
C MET A 208 14.21 0.24 -14.15
N GLU A 209 14.21 -0.97 -14.71
CA GLU A 209 13.49 -1.25 -15.97
C GLU A 209 11.98 -0.96 -15.83
N GLY A 210 11.36 -1.34 -14.71
CA GLY A 210 9.97 -1.03 -14.40
C GLY A 210 9.73 0.49 -14.33
N LEU A 211 10.58 1.23 -13.60
CA LEU A 211 10.49 2.69 -13.51
C LEU A 211 10.60 3.37 -14.89
N LEU A 212 11.47 2.89 -15.77
CA LEU A 212 11.69 3.43 -17.10
C LEU A 212 10.49 3.24 -18.05
N LYS A 213 9.56 2.35 -17.74
CA LYS A 213 8.30 2.20 -18.50
C LYS A 213 7.33 3.36 -18.27
N GLY A 214 7.52 4.12 -17.19
CA GLY A 214 6.61 5.20 -16.77
C GLY A 214 5.45 4.71 -15.90
N PRO A 215 4.54 5.64 -15.50
CA PRO A 215 3.37 5.29 -14.69
C PRO A 215 2.39 4.42 -15.47
N SER A 216 1.58 3.64 -14.75
CA SER A 216 0.55 2.79 -15.35
C SER A 216 -0.42 3.60 -16.23
N ALA A 217 -1.03 2.93 -17.19
CA ALA A 217 -2.03 3.56 -18.06
C ALA A 217 -3.19 4.19 -17.26
N TRP A 218 -3.54 3.60 -16.10
CA TRP A 218 -4.59 4.15 -15.24
C TRP A 218 -4.16 5.46 -14.56
N LEU A 219 -2.89 5.64 -14.17
CA LEU A 219 -2.37 6.88 -13.57
C LEU A 219 -1.95 7.92 -14.62
N SER A 220 -1.90 7.56 -15.89
CA SER A 220 -1.53 8.50 -16.97
C SER A 220 -2.38 9.77 -16.93
N GLY A 221 -1.70 10.94 -16.95
CA GLY A 221 -2.31 12.26 -16.83
C GLY A 221 -2.63 12.71 -15.40
N ALA A 222 -2.43 11.84 -14.39
CA ALA A 222 -2.44 12.21 -12.98
C ALA A 222 -1.05 12.08 -12.35
N ALA A 223 -0.22 11.20 -12.89
CA ALA A 223 1.18 11.07 -12.53
C ALA A 223 2.07 11.22 -13.77
N GLU A 224 3.23 11.83 -13.58
CA GLU A 224 4.20 12.17 -14.61
C GLU A 224 5.58 11.60 -14.26
N SER A 225 6.36 11.22 -15.29
CA SER A 225 7.74 10.79 -15.10
C SER A 225 8.70 11.94 -15.42
N ALA A 226 9.67 12.19 -14.55
CA ALA A 226 10.79 13.09 -14.86
C ALA A 226 11.81 12.47 -15.85
N ILE A 227 11.64 11.18 -16.15
CA ILE A 227 12.45 10.47 -17.13
C ILE A 227 11.79 10.64 -18.50
N PRO A 228 12.52 11.12 -19.52
CA PRO A 228 11.95 11.28 -20.86
C PRO A 228 11.39 9.98 -21.44
N PRO A 229 10.28 10.02 -22.17
CA PRO A 229 9.73 8.84 -22.82
C PRO A 229 10.78 8.12 -23.69
N GLN A 230 10.64 6.78 -23.79
CA GLN A 230 11.54 5.92 -24.56
C GLN A 230 12.99 5.84 -24.03
N THR A 231 13.30 6.44 -22.88
CA THR A 231 14.57 6.20 -22.18
C THR A 231 14.65 4.73 -21.77
N ARG A 232 15.81 4.11 -22.01
CA ARG A 232 16.09 2.70 -21.67
C ARG A 232 17.49 2.59 -21.05
N LEU A 233 17.73 1.47 -20.39
CA LEU A 233 19.10 1.08 -20.04
C LEU A 233 19.88 0.82 -21.33
N SER A 234 21.03 1.46 -21.50
CA SER A 234 21.94 1.19 -22.63
C SER A 234 22.79 -0.05 -22.37
N VAL A 235 22.93 -0.46 -21.11
CA VAL A 235 23.52 -1.71 -20.65
C VAL A 235 22.44 -2.44 -19.85
N GLY A 236 22.19 -3.71 -20.17
CA GLY A 236 21.08 -4.51 -19.60
C GLY A 236 21.26 -4.89 -18.13
N SER A 237 22.00 -4.10 -17.34
CA SER A 237 22.19 -4.29 -15.91
C SER A 237 22.52 -2.97 -15.21
N VAL A 238 22.16 -2.88 -13.92
CA VAL A 238 22.51 -1.76 -13.03
C VAL A 238 23.38 -2.32 -11.90
N PRO A 239 24.72 -2.35 -12.07
CA PRO A 239 25.61 -2.82 -11.03
C PRO A 239 25.65 -1.84 -9.84
N VAL A 240 25.76 -2.38 -8.62
CA VAL A 240 25.94 -1.61 -7.39
C VAL A 240 27.35 -1.85 -6.89
N SER A 241 28.11 -0.79 -6.67
CA SER A 241 29.49 -0.86 -6.16
C SER A 241 29.53 -1.32 -4.70
N GLY A 242 30.69 -1.71 -4.21
CA GLY A 242 30.89 -2.04 -2.79
C GLY A 242 30.65 -0.86 -1.83
N THR A 243 30.56 0.38 -2.35
CA THR A 243 30.21 1.58 -1.59
C THR A 243 28.72 1.96 -1.70
N GLY A 244 27.89 1.09 -2.32
CA GLY A 244 26.45 1.29 -2.47
C GLY A 244 26.05 2.23 -3.60
N VAL A 245 26.94 2.59 -4.52
CA VAL A 245 26.61 3.46 -5.65
C VAL A 245 26.13 2.61 -6.83
N ALA A 246 24.86 2.81 -7.26
CA ALA A 246 24.30 2.20 -8.45
C ALA A 246 24.79 2.91 -9.71
N GLN A 247 25.30 2.16 -10.68
CA GLN A 247 25.74 2.68 -11.98
C GLN A 247 24.63 2.48 -13.01
N ILE A 248 24.02 3.57 -13.48
CA ILE A 248 22.89 3.56 -14.41
C ILE A 248 23.35 4.12 -15.76
N SER A 249 23.40 3.27 -16.79
CA SER A 249 23.74 3.66 -18.15
C SER A 249 22.48 3.83 -18.97
N LEU A 250 22.20 5.06 -19.42
CA LEU A 250 20.96 5.43 -20.12
C LEU A 250 21.20 5.71 -21.60
N THR A 251 20.13 5.66 -22.37
CA THR A 251 20.07 6.11 -23.76
C THR A 251 20.01 7.65 -23.83
N GLN A 252 20.22 8.22 -25.03
CA GLN A 252 20.50 9.65 -25.24
C GLN A 252 19.34 10.61 -24.94
N GLN A 253 18.13 10.14 -24.73
CA GLN A 253 16.93 10.98 -24.50
C GLN A 253 17.10 11.97 -23.34
N VAL A 254 17.89 11.61 -22.33
CA VAL A 254 18.13 12.42 -21.13
C VAL A 254 19.08 13.61 -21.36
N LEU A 255 19.77 13.67 -22.50
CA LEU A 255 20.71 14.76 -22.79
C LEU A 255 20.02 16.11 -23.00
N GLY A 256 18.76 16.12 -23.42
CA GLY A 256 17.97 17.34 -23.62
C GLY A 256 17.36 17.95 -22.33
N LEU A 257 17.57 17.33 -21.19
CA LEU A 257 17.00 17.81 -19.92
C LEU A 257 17.72 19.05 -19.39
N SER A 258 16.96 20.01 -18.91
CA SER A 258 17.47 21.12 -18.10
C SER A 258 18.05 20.61 -16.77
N GLU A 259 18.86 21.43 -16.09
CA GLU A 259 19.43 21.05 -14.78
C GLU A 259 18.36 20.70 -13.72
N THR A 260 17.22 21.42 -13.70
CA THR A 260 16.10 21.10 -12.82
C THR A 260 15.49 19.75 -13.15
N GLN A 261 15.24 19.47 -14.41
CA GLN A 261 14.69 18.18 -14.84
C GLN A 261 15.66 17.01 -14.57
N LYS A 262 16.98 17.21 -14.72
CA LYS A 262 17.97 16.20 -14.34
C LYS A 262 17.92 15.90 -12.84
N VAL A 263 17.78 16.91 -11.99
CA VAL A 263 17.64 16.74 -10.54
C VAL A 263 16.35 15.99 -10.22
N GLN A 264 15.23 16.34 -10.85
CA GLN A 264 13.95 15.62 -10.67
C GLN A 264 14.07 14.15 -11.09
N MET A 265 14.64 13.87 -12.26
CA MET A 265 14.90 12.51 -12.75
C MET A 265 15.76 11.70 -11.76
N VAL A 266 16.84 12.30 -11.26
CA VAL A 266 17.73 11.64 -10.30
C VAL A 266 17.02 11.41 -8.96
N SER A 267 16.22 12.38 -8.48
CA SER A 267 15.42 12.22 -7.26
C SER A 267 14.42 11.06 -7.39
N GLN A 268 13.74 10.96 -8.53
CA GLN A 268 12.81 9.87 -8.85
C GLN A 268 13.50 8.50 -8.81
N MET A 269 14.68 8.38 -9.45
CA MET A 269 15.46 7.15 -9.44
C MET A 269 15.99 6.79 -8.05
N LEU A 270 16.54 7.77 -7.31
CA LEU A 270 17.04 7.57 -5.95
C LEU A 270 15.94 7.07 -5.02
N MET A 271 14.78 7.71 -5.03
CA MET A 271 13.65 7.30 -4.18
C MET A 271 13.17 5.88 -4.52
N THR A 272 13.11 5.54 -5.81
CA THR A 272 12.78 4.17 -6.23
C THR A 272 13.81 3.16 -5.72
N LEU A 273 15.09 3.49 -5.76
CA LEU A 273 16.16 2.60 -5.31
C LEU A 273 16.32 2.51 -3.80
N GLN A 274 15.64 3.35 -3.01
CA GLN A 274 15.55 3.19 -1.55
C GLN A 274 14.90 1.86 -1.12
N ALA A 275 14.17 1.20 -2.02
CA ALA A 275 13.69 -0.16 -1.80
C ALA A 275 14.83 -1.19 -1.59
N PHE A 276 16.07 -0.82 -1.89
CA PHE A 276 17.27 -1.66 -1.76
C PHE A 276 18.25 -1.05 -0.75
N PRO A 277 18.32 -1.54 0.49
CA PRO A 277 19.13 -0.95 1.57
C PRO A 277 20.61 -0.84 1.27
N GLY A 278 21.12 -1.63 0.33
CA GLY A 278 22.52 -1.54 -0.13
C GLY A 278 22.81 -0.39 -1.09
N VAL A 279 21.78 0.36 -1.55
CA VAL A 279 21.94 1.48 -2.47
C VAL A 279 21.93 2.80 -1.69
N THR A 280 23.05 3.51 -1.70
CA THR A 280 23.25 4.79 -1.00
C THR A 280 23.32 5.99 -1.93
N GLY A 281 23.45 5.75 -3.22
CA GLY A 281 23.55 6.80 -4.25
C GLY A 281 23.54 6.21 -5.65
N LEU A 282 23.51 7.08 -6.65
CA LEU A 282 23.56 6.66 -8.03
C LEU A 282 24.52 7.53 -8.85
N ARG A 283 25.03 6.96 -9.94
CA ARG A 283 25.81 7.62 -10.95
C ARG A 283 25.19 7.29 -12.30
N ILE A 284 25.04 8.30 -13.15
CA ILE A 284 24.45 8.13 -14.48
C ILE A 284 25.51 8.38 -15.54
N ASP A 285 25.54 7.55 -16.56
CA ASP A 285 26.19 7.82 -17.83
C ASP A 285 25.19 7.70 -18.98
N VAL A 286 25.51 8.35 -20.09
CA VAL A 286 24.76 8.25 -21.34
C VAL A 286 25.69 7.63 -22.38
N THR A 287 25.45 6.39 -22.73
CA THR A 287 26.28 5.62 -23.66
C THR A 287 27.78 5.66 -23.32
N GLY A 288 28.09 5.58 -22.01
CA GLY A 288 29.46 5.56 -21.49
C GLY A 288 30.05 6.93 -21.15
N ILE A 289 29.34 8.03 -21.39
CA ILE A 289 29.79 9.40 -21.04
C ILE A 289 29.08 9.84 -19.77
N PRO A 290 29.79 10.18 -18.67
CA PRO A 290 29.19 10.62 -17.44
C PRO A 290 28.23 11.81 -17.62
N LEU A 291 27.01 11.69 -17.10
CA LEU A 291 26.03 12.77 -17.07
C LEU A 291 26.29 13.66 -15.85
N SER A 292 26.60 14.94 -16.08
CA SER A 292 26.71 15.90 -14.99
C SER A 292 25.33 16.27 -14.46
N VAL A 293 25.16 16.17 -13.13
CA VAL A 293 23.94 16.53 -12.41
C VAL A 293 24.31 17.37 -11.20
N ARG A 294 23.53 18.40 -10.92
CA ARG A 294 23.75 19.23 -9.73
C ARG A 294 23.65 18.40 -8.46
N GLY A 295 24.59 18.59 -7.52
CA GLY A 295 24.65 17.86 -6.27
C GLY A 295 25.51 16.59 -6.31
N GLN A 296 26.24 16.34 -7.39
CA GLN A 296 27.24 15.26 -7.44
C GLN A 296 28.37 15.50 -6.43
N GLY A 297 28.75 14.42 -5.71
CA GLY A 297 29.97 14.39 -4.90
C GLY A 297 31.24 14.29 -5.75
N GLU A 298 32.40 14.30 -5.10
CA GLU A 298 33.72 14.17 -5.77
C GLU A 298 33.85 12.83 -6.52
N ASP A 299 33.14 11.80 -6.06
CA ASP A 299 33.08 10.49 -6.69
C ASP A 299 32.11 10.44 -7.90
N GLY A 300 31.49 11.57 -8.26
CA GLY A 300 30.50 11.67 -9.34
C GLY A 300 29.15 11.05 -9.02
N ALA A 301 28.91 10.57 -7.80
CA ALA A 301 27.62 10.03 -7.37
C ALA A 301 26.71 11.14 -6.81
N VAL A 302 25.40 11.00 -7.03
CA VAL A 302 24.36 11.79 -6.37
C VAL A 302 23.74 10.94 -5.26
N ARG A 303 23.58 11.53 -4.08
CA ARG A 303 22.98 10.89 -2.91
C ARG A 303 21.68 11.57 -2.52
N LEU A 304 20.87 10.90 -1.69
CA LEU A 304 19.53 11.38 -1.35
C LEU A 304 19.55 12.75 -0.64
N ASP A 305 20.56 13.02 0.17
CA ASP A 305 20.76 14.30 0.87
C ASP A 305 21.13 15.48 -0.05
N ALA A 306 21.56 15.18 -1.27
CA ALA A 306 21.94 16.17 -2.26
C ALA A 306 20.80 16.59 -3.20
N VAL A 307 19.62 15.96 -3.09
CA VAL A 307 18.44 16.24 -3.92
C VAL A 307 17.27 16.78 -3.08
N PRO A 308 16.34 17.55 -3.66
CA PRO A 308 15.15 18.01 -2.96
C PRO A 308 14.31 16.84 -2.44
N ALA A 309 13.77 17.00 -1.23
CA ALA A 309 12.87 16.03 -0.62
C ALA A 309 11.43 16.24 -1.13
N TYR A 310 11.05 15.53 -2.17
CA TYR A 310 9.66 15.48 -2.65
C TYR A 310 8.90 14.44 -1.83
N GLN A 311 8.17 14.89 -0.79
CA GLN A 311 7.49 13.96 0.12
C GLN A 311 6.18 13.44 -0.50
N PRO A 312 5.93 12.13 -0.52
CA PRO A 312 4.63 11.58 -0.93
C PRO A 312 3.55 11.76 0.14
N VAL A 313 3.96 11.89 1.40
CA VAL A 313 3.10 12.08 2.57
C VAL A 313 3.71 13.15 3.45
N ASP A 314 2.94 14.20 3.76
CA ASP A 314 3.38 15.24 4.69
C ASP A 314 3.34 14.71 6.13
N GLN A 315 4.27 15.18 6.96
CA GLN A 315 4.14 14.97 8.40
C GLN A 315 3.09 15.92 8.95
N PRO A 316 2.02 15.39 9.60
CA PRO A 316 1.04 16.26 10.24
C PRO A 316 1.69 17.14 11.31
N ALA A 317 1.39 18.43 11.30
CA ALA A 317 1.92 19.37 12.29
C ALA A 317 1.24 19.21 13.66
N SER A 318 0.07 18.59 13.73
CA SER A 318 -0.66 18.30 14.96
C SER A 318 -0.89 16.80 15.15
N GLN A 319 -0.85 16.36 16.41
CA GLN A 319 -1.21 15.01 16.85
C GLN A 319 -2.51 15.01 17.66
N ASP A 320 -3.16 16.17 17.79
CA ASP A 320 -4.42 16.29 18.51
C ASP A 320 -5.50 15.42 17.84
N VAL A 321 -6.35 14.82 18.64
CA VAL A 321 -7.53 14.09 18.18
C VAL A 321 -8.75 14.95 18.46
N PHE A 322 -9.67 15.04 17.51
CA PHE A 322 -10.91 15.78 17.65
C PHE A 322 -12.11 14.85 17.50
N GLY A 323 -13.21 15.20 18.15
CA GLY A 323 -14.45 14.43 18.05
C GLY A 323 -15.68 15.28 18.26
N LEU A 324 -16.83 14.67 17.96
CA LEU A 324 -18.15 15.22 18.26
C LEU A 324 -18.79 14.42 19.39
N LEU A 325 -19.32 15.13 20.38
CA LEU A 325 -20.28 14.57 21.32
C LEU A 325 -21.65 14.41 20.65
N GLU A 326 -22.57 13.69 21.25
CA GLU A 326 -23.94 13.45 20.75
C GLU A 326 -24.70 14.74 20.44
N ASN A 327 -24.47 15.78 21.23
CA ASN A 327 -25.09 17.10 21.07
C ASN A 327 -24.38 18.02 20.07
N GLY A 328 -23.39 17.51 19.33
CA GLY A 328 -22.61 18.25 18.33
C GLY A 328 -21.48 19.11 18.88
N THR A 329 -21.22 19.10 20.18
CA THR A 329 -20.06 19.79 20.76
C THR A 329 -18.78 19.25 20.19
N VAL A 330 -17.93 20.11 19.63
CA VAL A 330 -16.59 19.73 19.16
C VAL A 330 -15.64 19.67 20.37
N VAL A 331 -14.95 18.56 20.53
CA VAL A 331 -14.04 18.32 21.64
C VAL A 331 -12.66 17.87 21.16
N ARG A 332 -11.63 18.14 21.96
CA ARG A 332 -10.34 17.43 21.89
C ARG A 332 -10.47 16.13 22.67
N VAL A 333 -10.16 15.01 22.01
CA VAL A 333 -10.18 13.68 22.62
C VAL A 333 -8.85 13.43 23.30
N PRO A 334 -8.83 12.96 24.55
CA PRO A 334 -7.58 12.72 25.27
C PRO A 334 -6.80 11.53 24.68
N ALA A 335 -5.51 11.50 24.98
CA ALA A 335 -4.64 10.38 24.59
C ALA A 335 -4.85 9.11 25.44
N THR A 336 -5.49 9.22 26.61
CA THR A 336 -5.72 8.11 27.55
C THR A 336 -7.14 8.18 28.11
N ALA A 337 -7.73 7.03 28.44
CA ALA A 337 -9.08 6.91 28.99
C ALA A 337 -9.27 7.59 30.37
N GLU A 338 -8.20 7.92 31.09
CA GLU A 338 -8.25 8.60 32.40
C GLU A 338 -8.55 10.10 32.28
N ALA A 339 -8.33 10.70 31.12
CA ALA A 339 -8.55 12.11 30.90
C ALA A 339 -9.90 12.35 30.21
N LEU A 340 -10.55 13.47 30.53
CA LEU A 340 -11.83 13.83 29.93
C LEU A 340 -11.63 14.59 28.60
N ALA A 341 -12.53 14.33 27.64
CA ALA A 341 -12.64 15.13 26.44
C ALA A 341 -12.94 16.60 26.79
N ARG A 342 -12.26 17.54 26.11
CA ARG A 342 -12.37 18.98 26.41
C ARG A 342 -12.97 19.72 25.22
N PRO A 343 -14.05 20.51 25.42
CA PRO A 343 -14.56 21.37 24.37
C PRO A 343 -13.48 22.33 23.81
N ILE A 344 -13.51 22.57 22.51
CA ILE A 344 -12.68 23.59 21.88
C ILE A 344 -13.19 24.99 22.25
N PRO A 345 -12.38 26.07 22.07
CA PRO A 345 -12.83 27.44 22.34
C PRO A 345 -14.00 27.89 21.44
N GLY A 346 -14.87 28.75 21.98
CA GLY A 346 -15.91 29.43 21.26
C GLY A 346 -17.17 28.61 20.97
N PRO A 347 -18.03 29.06 20.05
CA PRO A 347 -19.35 28.48 19.80
C PRO A 347 -19.31 27.03 19.35
N LEU A 348 -18.24 26.59 18.66
CA LEU A 348 -18.06 25.23 18.18
C LEU A 348 -17.85 24.22 19.32
N GLY A 349 -17.32 24.66 20.44
CA GLY A 349 -17.25 23.88 21.70
C GLY A 349 -18.48 24.02 22.58
N GLY A 350 -19.50 24.76 22.13
CA GLY A 350 -20.79 24.94 22.81
C GLY A 350 -21.83 23.89 22.37
N THR A 351 -23.04 24.04 22.87
CA THR A 351 -24.15 23.09 22.64
C THR A 351 -25.29 23.74 21.82
N GLU A 352 -25.13 25.00 21.36
CA GLU A 352 -26.18 25.75 20.67
C GLU A 352 -26.09 25.57 19.14
N TRP A 353 -26.42 24.36 18.66
CA TRP A 353 -26.56 24.07 17.24
C TRP A 353 -28.05 24.07 16.85
N GLY A 354 -28.42 24.71 15.76
CA GLY A 354 -29.76 24.57 15.17
C GLY A 354 -29.97 23.14 14.65
N ASP A 355 -29.06 22.70 13.77
CA ASP A 355 -28.95 21.31 13.36
C ASP A 355 -27.63 20.74 13.90
N VAL A 356 -27.69 19.62 14.59
CA VAL A 356 -26.53 18.99 15.24
C VAL A 356 -25.56 18.46 14.18
N PRO A 357 -24.27 18.85 14.21
CA PRO A 357 -23.28 18.31 13.29
C PRO A 357 -23.02 16.82 13.58
N THR A 358 -22.95 16.04 12.52
CA THR A 358 -22.77 14.58 12.58
C THR A 358 -21.43 14.13 12.03
N GLN A 359 -20.73 14.98 11.26
CA GLN A 359 -19.47 14.66 10.63
C GLN A 359 -18.44 15.77 10.87
N ILE A 360 -17.18 15.37 11.06
CA ILE A 360 -16.07 16.27 11.38
C ILE A 360 -14.83 15.94 10.58
N ALA A 361 -14.08 16.95 10.15
CA ALA A 361 -12.73 16.84 9.63
C ALA A 361 -11.85 17.97 10.18
N VAL A 362 -10.55 17.70 10.31
CA VAL A 362 -9.55 18.66 10.80
C VAL A 362 -8.34 18.64 9.87
N GLY A 363 -7.83 19.81 9.51
CA GLY A 363 -6.66 19.96 8.66
C GLY A 363 -5.36 19.48 9.36
N SER A 364 -4.33 19.22 8.57
CA SER A 364 -3.02 18.69 9.04
C SER A 364 -2.34 19.56 10.11
N ASP A 365 -2.65 20.87 10.14
CA ASP A 365 -2.18 21.82 11.13
C ASP A 365 -2.93 21.74 12.49
N GLY A 366 -4.05 21.00 12.55
CA GLY A 366 -4.93 20.91 13.70
C GLY A 366 -5.78 22.16 13.95
N THR A 367 -5.77 23.17 13.07
CA THR A 367 -6.45 24.46 13.28
C THR A 367 -7.69 24.64 12.41
N ARG A 368 -7.69 24.16 11.18
CA ARG A 368 -8.83 24.22 10.27
C ARG A 368 -9.81 23.09 10.58
N LEU A 369 -11.10 23.43 10.55
CA LEU A 369 -12.19 22.52 10.88
C LEU A 369 -13.24 22.55 9.80
N ALA A 370 -13.82 21.42 9.45
CA ALA A 370 -15.02 21.30 8.64
C ALA A 370 -16.03 20.38 9.31
N LEU A 371 -17.30 20.75 9.24
CA LEU A 371 -18.44 20.05 9.84
C LEU A 371 -19.54 19.86 8.80
N VAL A 372 -20.22 18.73 8.85
CA VAL A 372 -21.50 18.55 8.15
C VAL A 372 -22.62 18.50 9.18
N SER A 373 -23.61 19.37 8.99
CA SER A 373 -24.81 19.47 9.79
C SER A 373 -26.01 19.49 8.86
N ALA A 374 -26.90 18.51 8.95
CA ALA A 374 -27.98 18.26 8.00
C ALA A 374 -27.47 18.26 6.54
N ALA A 375 -27.96 19.21 5.71
CA ALA A 375 -27.56 19.37 4.31
C ALA A 375 -26.49 20.45 4.10
N SER A 376 -25.83 20.92 5.14
CA SER A 376 -24.91 22.07 5.06
C SER A 376 -23.48 21.68 5.43
N LEU A 377 -22.51 22.19 4.66
CA LEU A 377 -21.09 22.15 5.00
C LEU A 377 -20.68 23.48 5.65
N TRP A 378 -20.02 23.37 6.78
CA TRP A 378 -19.50 24.48 7.56
C TRP A 378 -17.98 24.37 7.70
N THR A 379 -17.28 25.50 7.69
CA THR A 379 -15.84 25.57 7.99
C THR A 379 -15.59 26.52 9.16
N GLY A 380 -14.56 26.22 9.94
CA GLY A 380 -14.21 26.99 11.13
C GLY A 380 -12.78 26.72 11.60
N SER A 381 -12.51 27.08 12.84
CA SER A 381 -11.22 26.92 13.46
C SER A 381 -11.34 26.27 14.84
N THR A 382 -10.42 25.36 15.16
CA THR A 382 -10.33 24.72 16.48
C THR A 382 -9.74 25.63 17.57
N VAL A 383 -9.21 26.80 17.20
CA VAL A 383 -8.46 27.70 18.11
C VAL A 383 -8.98 29.13 18.14
N SER A 384 -9.62 29.63 17.09
CA SER A 384 -9.98 31.06 16.99
C SER A 384 -11.13 31.52 17.91
N GLY A 385 -11.95 30.56 18.38
CA GLY A 385 -13.18 30.89 19.12
C GLY A 385 -14.26 31.61 18.30
N GLN A 386 -14.08 31.69 16.99
CA GLN A 386 -15.07 32.28 16.08
C GLN A 386 -16.14 31.25 15.68
N PRO A 387 -17.36 31.70 15.30
CA PRO A 387 -18.37 30.79 14.75
C PRO A 387 -17.91 30.19 13.42
N ALA A 388 -18.50 29.03 13.05
CA ALA A 388 -18.30 28.45 11.74
C ALA A 388 -18.98 29.27 10.64
N ASN A 389 -18.39 29.22 9.45
CA ASN A 389 -18.96 29.81 8.25
C ASN A 389 -19.61 28.72 7.40
N LYS A 390 -20.86 28.97 7.00
CA LYS A 390 -21.53 28.07 6.05
C LYS A 390 -20.95 28.27 4.66
N MET A 391 -20.57 27.15 4.03
CA MET A 391 -19.89 27.15 2.74
C MET A 391 -20.82 26.76 1.59
N LEU A 392 -21.64 25.73 1.77
CA LEU A 392 -22.58 25.26 0.76
C LEU A 392 -23.72 24.45 1.40
N ASP A 393 -24.82 24.33 0.65
CA ASP A 393 -25.92 23.40 0.91
C ASP A 393 -26.00 22.38 -0.20
N ALA A 394 -26.05 21.08 0.15
CA ALA A 394 -26.25 19.98 -0.78
C ALA A 394 -26.78 18.75 -0.05
N LEU A 395 -27.53 17.90 -0.75
CA LEU A 395 -28.10 16.67 -0.19
C LEU A 395 -27.04 15.58 -0.06
N GLY A 396 -27.13 14.74 0.98
CA GLY A 396 -26.30 13.56 1.13
C GLY A 396 -24.80 13.87 1.22
N LEU A 397 -24.43 14.94 1.93
CA LEU A 397 -23.04 15.30 2.16
C LEU A 397 -22.32 14.18 2.95
N THR A 398 -21.21 13.70 2.41
CA THR A 398 -20.33 12.76 3.09
C THR A 398 -19.47 13.47 4.14
N ARG A 399 -18.77 12.69 4.99
CA ARG A 399 -17.75 13.24 5.89
C ARG A 399 -16.69 14.00 5.07
N PRO A 400 -16.46 15.29 5.38
CA PRO A 400 -15.48 16.09 4.65
C PRO A 400 -14.05 15.61 4.91
N GLN A 401 -13.13 16.10 4.11
CA GLN A 401 -11.69 15.97 4.34
C GLN A 401 -11.02 17.32 4.11
N ILE A 402 -10.07 17.68 4.96
CA ILE A 402 -9.25 18.88 4.78
C ILE A 402 -7.84 18.42 4.44
N THR A 403 -7.43 18.63 3.20
CA THR A 403 -6.03 18.56 2.79
C THR A 403 -5.32 19.87 3.13
N ASP A 404 -4.03 19.98 2.91
CA ASP A 404 -3.28 21.22 3.14
C ASP A 404 -3.77 22.39 2.26
N THR A 405 -4.33 22.10 1.09
CA THR A 405 -4.75 23.10 0.09
C THR A 405 -6.25 23.29 -0.01
N GLU A 406 -7.08 22.31 0.35
CA GLU A 406 -8.52 22.35 0.07
C GLU A 406 -9.33 21.59 1.12
N THR A 407 -10.61 21.98 1.23
CA THR A 407 -11.64 21.18 1.90
C THR A 407 -12.46 20.47 0.84
N TRP A 408 -12.58 19.15 0.95
CA TRP A 408 -13.28 18.28 0.02
C TRP A 408 -14.53 17.72 0.64
N VAL A 409 -15.59 17.58 -0.17
CA VAL A 409 -16.82 16.87 0.22
C VAL A 409 -17.49 16.29 -1.03
N ILE A 410 -18.19 15.18 -0.87
CA ILE A 410 -19.04 14.62 -1.92
C ILE A 410 -20.49 14.76 -1.48
N SER A 411 -21.36 15.15 -2.40
CA SER A 411 -22.82 15.19 -2.23
C SER A 411 -23.50 14.15 -3.11
N ALA A 412 -24.71 13.78 -2.78
CA ALA A 412 -25.60 13.05 -3.70
C ALA A 412 -25.86 13.88 -4.98
N GLY A 413 -26.36 13.21 -6.02
CA GLY A 413 -26.97 13.87 -7.18
C GLY A 413 -28.26 14.60 -6.81
N GLU A 414 -28.88 15.31 -7.75
CA GLU A 414 -30.17 15.97 -7.52
C GLU A 414 -31.33 14.96 -7.44
N THR A 415 -31.18 13.84 -8.12
CA THR A 415 -32.07 12.68 -8.06
C THR A 415 -31.23 11.41 -7.84
N ASP A 416 -31.86 10.29 -7.49
CA ASP A 416 -31.20 9.00 -7.30
C ASP A 416 -30.52 8.47 -8.58
N ALA A 417 -30.92 8.94 -9.76
CA ALA A 417 -30.32 8.57 -11.03
C ALA A 417 -29.12 9.46 -11.41
N ASP A 418 -29.00 10.63 -10.80
CA ASP A 418 -27.91 11.56 -11.08
C ASP A 418 -26.61 11.14 -10.43
N PRO A 419 -25.46 11.45 -11.06
CA PRO A 419 -24.17 11.14 -10.46
C PRO A 419 -23.92 11.98 -9.19
N PRO A 420 -23.25 11.41 -8.17
CA PRO A 420 -22.73 12.18 -7.05
C PRO A 420 -21.82 13.30 -7.54
N ARG A 421 -21.68 14.36 -6.73
CA ARG A 421 -20.86 15.53 -7.06
C ARG A 421 -19.77 15.74 -6.05
N ILE A 422 -18.55 15.94 -6.52
CA ILE A 422 -17.41 16.29 -5.68
C ILE A 422 -17.17 17.79 -5.69
N TRP A 423 -16.97 18.34 -4.50
CA TRP A 423 -16.76 19.78 -4.25
C TRP A 423 -15.37 19.99 -3.66
N SER A 424 -14.72 21.06 -4.05
CA SER A 424 -13.46 21.54 -3.49
C SER A 424 -13.60 22.99 -3.06
N ILE A 425 -13.18 23.29 -1.85
CA ILE A 425 -13.23 24.63 -1.26
C ILE A 425 -11.80 25.03 -0.88
N SER A 426 -11.34 26.17 -1.41
CA SER A 426 -10.03 26.71 -1.10
C SER A 426 -9.90 27.11 0.39
N PRO A 427 -8.69 27.26 0.93
CA PRO A 427 -8.48 27.78 2.29
C PRO A 427 -9.05 29.18 2.53
N SER A 428 -9.21 29.99 1.46
CA SER A 428 -9.86 31.31 1.52
C SER A 428 -11.39 31.26 1.56
N GLY A 429 -11.97 30.04 1.48
CA GLY A 429 -13.43 29.86 1.46
C GLY A 429 -14.07 29.96 0.08
N THR A 430 -13.30 29.98 -1.00
CA THR A 430 -13.87 29.97 -2.36
C THR A 430 -14.31 28.55 -2.72
N VAL A 431 -15.60 28.38 -2.98
CA VAL A 431 -16.19 27.11 -3.45
C VAL A 431 -15.99 27.02 -4.96
N GLN A 432 -15.29 25.95 -5.40
CA GLN A 432 -15.13 25.61 -6.81
C GLN A 432 -16.44 25.05 -7.36
N PRO A 433 -16.73 25.22 -8.67
CA PRO A 433 -17.83 24.51 -9.31
C PRO A 433 -17.69 22.99 -9.09
N PRO A 434 -18.76 22.29 -8.67
CA PRO A 434 -18.67 20.85 -8.43
C PRO A 434 -18.49 20.10 -9.72
N GLN A 435 -17.77 18.97 -9.63
CA GLN A 435 -17.69 18.03 -10.72
C GLN A 435 -18.60 16.83 -10.46
N SER A 436 -19.36 16.43 -11.48
CA SER A 436 -20.16 15.22 -11.47
C SER A 436 -19.29 13.99 -11.66
N LEU A 437 -19.44 12.99 -10.79
CA LEU A 437 -18.75 11.70 -10.85
C LEU A 437 -19.57 10.73 -11.72
N THR A 438 -19.58 10.95 -13.03
CA THR A 438 -20.48 10.26 -13.99
C THR A 438 -20.32 8.76 -14.02
N GLU A 439 -19.13 8.25 -13.69
CA GLU A 439 -18.85 6.80 -13.60
C GLU A 439 -19.50 6.14 -12.36
N LEU A 440 -20.03 6.96 -11.43
CA LEU A 440 -20.77 6.53 -10.24
C LEU A 440 -22.26 6.90 -10.33
N SER A 441 -22.80 7.10 -11.54
CA SER A 441 -24.24 7.37 -11.71
C SER A 441 -25.08 6.23 -11.12
N GLY A 442 -26.11 6.57 -10.36
CA GLY A 442 -26.96 5.62 -9.64
C GLY A 442 -26.31 5.01 -8.38
N ALA A 443 -25.11 5.44 -7.99
CA ALA A 443 -24.47 5.01 -6.77
C ALA A 443 -24.62 6.05 -5.65
N THR A 444 -24.70 5.57 -4.41
CA THR A 444 -24.61 6.41 -3.21
C THR A 444 -23.20 6.32 -2.63
N VAL A 445 -22.49 7.45 -2.55
CA VAL A 445 -21.18 7.51 -1.92
C VAL A 445 -21.35 7.54 -0.39
N LYS A 446 -20.77 6.53 0.29
CA LYS A 446 -20.79 6.41 1.76
C LYS A 446 -19.60 7.09 2.41
N ALA A 447 -18.41 6.92 1.83
CA ALA A 447 -17.15 7.48 2.31
C ALA A 447 -16.21 7.77 1.15
N PHE A 448 -15.34 8.73 1.33
CA PHE A 448 -14.23 8.98 0.41
C PHE A 448 -13.03 9.53 1.17
N ARG A 449 -11.83 9.36 0.60
CA ARG A 449 -10.59 10.00 1.10
C ARG A 449 -9.66 10.30 -0.06
N VAL A 450 -9.25 11.56 -0.15
CA VAL A 450 -8.20 12.02 -1.07
C VAL A 450 -6.86 11.49 -0.58
N ALA A 451 -6.07 10.94 -1.48
CA ALA A 451 -4.74 10.41 -1.16
C ALA A 451 -3.77 11.50 -0.71
N PRO A 452 -2.76 11.18 0.10
CA PRO A 452 -1.73 12.12 0.51
C PRO A 452 -0.96 12.73 -0.66
N ASP A 453 -0.80 11.97 -1.75
CA ASP A 453 -0.16 12.41 -3.00
C ASP A 453 -1.07 13.29 -3.87
N ARG A 454 -2.34 13.46 -3.51
CA ARG A 454 -3.34 14.31 -4.18
C ARG A 454 -3.67 13.92 -5.63
N THR A 455 -3.38 12.69 -6.02
CA THR A 455 -3.65 12.17 -7.37
C THR A 455 -4.77 11.15 -7.41
N ARG A 456 -5.19 10.66 -6.24
CA ARG A 456 -6.17 9.57 -6.12
C ARG A 456 -7.20 9.86 -5.04
N ILE A 457 -8.37 9.27 -5.18
CA ILE A 457 -9.44 9.30 -4.18
C ILE A 457 -9.90 7.85 -3.96
N ALA A 458 -9.82 7.37 -2.73
CA ALA A 458 -10.49 6.13 -2.33
C ALA A 458 -11.97 6.45 -2.06
N VAL A 459 -12.87 5.67 -2.63
CA VAL A 459 -14.32 5.86 -2.53
C VAL A 459 -14.99 4.56 -2.15
N VAL A 460 -15.88 4.63 -1.17
CA VAL A 460 -16.84 3.58 -0.85
C VAL A 460 -18.19 4.01 -1.40
N ALA A 461 -18.68 3.28 -2.40
CA ALA A 461 -19.96 3.54 -3.03
C ALA A 461 -20.90 2.33 -2.87
N SER A 462 -22.18 2.59 -2.67
CA SER A 462 -23.23 1.56 -2.73
C SER A 462 -23.85 1.60 -4.12
N VAL A 463 -23.71 0.51 -4.86
CA VAL A 463 -24.27 0.30 -6.19
C VAL A 463 -25.28 -0.83 -6.11
N GLU A 464 -26.55 -0.56 -6.41
CA GLU A 464 -27.63 -1.56 -6.32
C GLU A 464 -27.71 -2.27 -4.95
N GLY A 465 -27.36 -1.54 -3.87
CA GLY A 465 -27.35 -2.08 -2.50
C GLY A 465 -26.10 -2.90 -2.14
N GLN A 466 -25.14 -3.03 -3.05
CA GLN A 466 -23.85 -3.66 -2.78
C GLN A 466 -22.77 -2.59 -2.59
N ASP A 467 -21.96 -2.74 -1.55
CA ASP A 467 -20.85 -1.83 -1.29
C ASP A 467 -19.63 -2.19 -2.15
N VAL A 468 -19.12 -1.20 -2.84
CA VAL A 468 -17.93 -1.31 -3.68
C VAL A 468 -16.89 -0.30 -3.20
N LEU A 469 -15.72 -0.77 -2.84
CA LEU A 469 -14.55 0.06 -2.65
C LEU A 469 -13.88 0.25 -4.02
N GLY A 470 -13.42 1.45 -4.32
CA GLY A 470 -12.66 1.69 -5.54
C GLY A 470 -11.88 2.99 -5.48
N LEU A 471 -11.17 3.26 -6.56
CA LEU A 471 -10.33 4.45 -6.71
C LEU A 471 -10.84 5.31 -7.87
N LEU A 472 -10.77 6.62 -7.68
CA LEU A 472 -10.81 7.64 -8.72
C LEU A 472 -9.44 8.31 -8.80
N ARG A 473 -9.10 8.90 -9.94
CA ARG A 473 -7.90 9.72 -10.11
C ARG A 473 -8.25 11.20 -10.26
N ILE A 474 -7.38 12.06 -9.75
CA ILE A 474 -7.45 13.51 -9.90
C ILE A 474 -6.47 13.92 -10.98
N ARG A 475 -6.95 14.31 -12.17
CA ARG A 475 -6.10 14.73 -13.28
C ARG A 475 -5.76 16.21 -13.23
N SER A 476 -6.65 17.03 -12.69
CA SER A 476 -6.47 18.46 -12.51
C SER A 476 -7.27 18.96 -11.31
N ARG A 477 -6.74 19.97 -10.63
CA ARG A 477 -7.43 20.66 -9.53
C ARG A 477 -8.03 22.00 -9.95
N SER A 478 -7.59 22.54 -11.09
CA SER A 478 -8.12 23.81 -11.62
C SER A 478 -8.08 23.82 -13.16
N PRO A 479 -9.22 23.60 -13.85
CA PRO A 479 -10.50 23.14 -13.30
C PRO A 479 -10.40 21.75 -12.68
N LEU A 480 -11.23 21.46 -11.69
CA LEU A 480 -11.27 20.14 -11.07
C LEU A 480 -11.67 19.07 -12.09
N THR A 481 -10.86 18.03 -12.23
CA THR A 481 -11.12 16.88 -13.12
C THR A 481 -10.80 15.60 -12.40
N VAL A 482 -11.84 14.82 -12.10
CA VAL A 482 -11.79 13.52 -11.42
C VAL A 482 -12.47 12.49 -12.32
N ASP A 483 -11.80 11.39 -12.62
CA ASP A 483 -12.28 10.31 -13.48
C ASP A 483 -11.61 8.96 -13.17
N GLY A 484 -11.83 7.96 -14.03
CA GLY A 484 -11.12 6.70 -14.01
C GLY A 484 -11.54 5.80 -12.85
N TRP A 485 -12.85 5.66 -12.61
CA TRP A 485 -13.35 4.74 -11.59
C TRP A 485 -12.78 3.33 -11.78
N ARG A 486 -12.09 2.85 -10.76
CA ARG A 486 -11.50 1.52 -10.70
C ARG A 486 -12.02 0.80 -9.47
N PRO A 487 -13.01 -0.08 -9.60
CA PRO A 487 -13.50 -0.90 -8.50
C PRO A 487 -12.41 -1.88 -8.05
N LEU A 488 -12.37 -2.17 -6.76
CA LEU A 488 -11.45 -3.12 -6.14
C LEU A 488 -12.24 -4.32 -5.62
N THR A 489 -11.78 -5.52 -5.94
CA THR A 489 -12.26 -6.75 -5.30
C THR A 489 -11.38 -7.03 -4.09
N VAL A 490 -11.98 -7.10 -2.91
CA VAL A 490 -11.26 -7.26 -1.64
C VAL A 490 -11.59 -8.62 -1.05
N ASP A 491 -10.60 -9.51 -1.01
CA ASP A 491 -10.69 -10.83 -0.39
C ASP A 491 -9.92 -10.85 0.93
N ILE A 492 -10.63 -11.17 2.01
CA ILE A 492 -10.15 -11.12 3.39
C ILE A 492 -10.05 -12.55 3.93
N GLY A 493 -8.84 -13.12 3.89
CA GLY A 493 -8.65 -14.51 4.27
C GLY A 493 -9.37 -15.47 3.32
N ARG A 494 -10.39 -16.18 3.82
CA ARG A 494 -11.25 -17.08 3.02
C ARG A 494 -12.57 -16.44 2.61
N ASP A 495 -12.83 -15.23 3.11
CA ASP A 495 -14.08 -14.51 2.91
C ASP A 495 -13.88 -13.37 1.91
N SER A 496 -14.96 -12.93 1.30
CA SER A 496 -15.00 -11.68 0.56
C SER A 496 -15.51 -10.54 1.44
N MET A 497 -15.19 -9.31 1.12
CA MET A 497 -15.80 -8.14 1.71
C MET A 497 -17.30 -8.13 1.40
N ALA A 498 -18.14 -8.09 2.44
CA ALA A 498 -19.59 -8.07 2.31
C ALA A 498 -20.15 -6.64 2.34
N SER A 499 -19.63 -5.78 3.20
CA SER A 499 -19.91 -4.35 3.18
C SER A 499 -18.66 -3.56 3.57
N CYS A 500 -18.58 -2.31 3.11
CA CYS A 500 -17.55 -1.36 3.49
C CYS A 500 -18.19 -0.13 4.11
N LEU A 501 -17.80 0.22 5.33
CA LEU A 501 -18.40 1.32 6.09
C LEU A 501 -17.57 2.60 5.95
N ASP A 502 -16.25 2.51 5.95
CA ASP A 502 -15.35 3.67 5.92
C ASP A 502 -13.98 3.28 5.37
N VAL A 503 -13.22 4.28 4.93
CA VAL A 503 -11.88 4.14 4.37
C VAL A 503 -10.97 5.26 4.82
N GLY A 504 -9.67 4.99 4.96
CA GLY A 504 -8.63 5.98 5.23
C GLY A 504 -7.31 5.61 4.57
N TRP A 505 -6.50 6.60 4.24
CA TRP A 505 -5.14 6.39 3.73
C TRP A 505 -4.17 6.20 4.91
N LEU A 506 -3.42 5.10 4.88
CA LEU A 506 -2.33 4.85 5.82
C LEU A 506 -1.01 5.44 5.28
N SER A 507 -0.81 5.31 3.99
CA SER A 507 0.31 5.87 3.22
C SER A 507 -0.15 6.16 1.78
N SER A 508 0.75 6.54 0.89
CA SER A 508 0.41 6.73 -0.53
C SER A 508 0.06 5.43 -1.27
N THR A 509 0.36 4.27 -0.69
CA THR A 509 0.14 2.96 -1.32
C THR A 509 -0.70 2.00 -0.48
N GLN A 510 -1.16 2.44 0.70
CA GLN A 510 -1.94 1.58 1.60
C GLN A 510 -3.17 2.28 2.14
N LEU A 511 -4.24 1.52 2.25
CA LEU A 511 -5.52 1.90 2.83
C LEU A 511 -5.77 1.14 4.14
N VAL A 512 -6.56 1.74 5.02
CA VAL A 512 -7.31 1.04 6.06
C VAL A 512 -8.78 1.11 5.69
N VAL A 513 -9.45 -0.03 5.67
CA VAL A 513 -10.89 -0.11 5.40
C VAL A 513 -11.62 -0.68 6.61
N LEU A 514 -12.77 -0.16 6.91
CA LEU A 514 -13.68 -0.69 7.90
C LEU A 514 -14.76 -1.50 7.18
N ALA A 515 -14.74 -2.80 7.35
CA ALA A 515 -15.59 -3.69 6.55
C ALA A 515 -16.12 -4.87 7.36
N THR A 516 -17.24 -5.43 6.89
CA THR A 516 -17.73 -6.76 7.27
C THR A 516 -17.32 -7.77 6.20
N THR A 517 -17.31 -9.05 6.54
CA THR A 517 -17.03 -10.13 5.61
C THR A 517 -18.21 -11.07 5.48
N SER A 518 -18.21 -11.92 4.45
CA SER A 518 -19.22 -12.96 4.27
C SER A 518 -19.31 -13.94 5.45
N GLY A 519 -18.20 -14.11 6.19
CA GLY A 519 -18.13 -14.97 7.39
C GLY A 519 -18.28 -14.22 8.72
N ASN A 520 -18.23 -12.88 8.74
CA ASN A 520 -18.33 -12.08 9.96
C ASN A 520 -19.09 -10.76 9.73
N VAL A 521 -20.27 -10.66 10.35
CA VAL A 521 -21.13 -9.47 10.25
C VAL A 521 -20.68 -8.29 11.13
N ALA A 522 -19.77 -8.53 12.10
CA ALA A 522 -19.17 -7.45 12.87
C ALA A 522 -18.07 -6.77 12.05
N ALA A 523 -18.15 -5.44 11.95
CA ALA A 523 -17.15 -4.68 11.23
C ALA A 523 -15.78 -4.73 11.94
N SER A 524 -14.73 -4.87 11.14
CA SER A 524 -13.34 -4.83 11.58
C SER A 524 -12.51 -3.98 10.64
N ALA A 525 -11.39 -3.47 11.13
CA ALA A 525 -10.45 -2.73 10.30
C ALA A 525 -9.48 -3.68 9.60
N TYR A 526 -9.18 -3.39 8.34
CA TYR A 526 -8.24 -4.14 7.51
C TYR A 526 -7.27 -3.18 6.83
N ARG A 527 -5.97 -3.44 6.95
CA ARG A 527 -4.95 -2.78 6.14
C ARG A 527 -4.83 -3.50 4.81
N MET A 528 -4.75 -2.76 3.73
CA MET A 528 -4.59 -3.33 2.40
C MET A 528 -3.74 -2.43 1.50
N ASP A 529 -3.09 -3.03 0.50
CA ASP A 529 -2.52 -2.25 -0.59
C ASP A 529 -3.63 -1.66 -1.46
N ILE A 530 -3.37 -0.53 -2.10
CA ILE A 530 -4.37 0.23 -2.87
C ILE A 530 -5.00 -0.53 -4.04
N ASP A 531 -4.42 -1.63 -4.46
CA ASP A 531 -4.89 -2.53 -5.51
C ASP A 531 -5.50 -3.83 -4.96
N ALA A 532 -5.59 -3.96 -3.63
CA ALA A 532 -6.10 -5.11 -2.89
C ALA A 532 -5.24 -6.39 -3.00
N ALA A 533 -3.96 -6.29 -3.42
CA ALA A 533 -3.07 -7.44 -3.56
C ALA A 533 -2.78 -8.12 -2.21
N PHE A 534 -2.49 -7.33 -1.18
CA PHE A 534 -2.26 -7.82 0.18
C PHE A 534 -3.25 -7.19 1.14
N VAL A 535 -3.96 -8.04 1.91
CA VAL A 535 -4.96 -7.62 2.90
C VAL A 535 -4.66 -8.27 4.23
N GLN A 536 -4.60 -7.47 5.30
CA GLN A 536 -4.30 -7.91 6.65
C GLN A 536 -5.31 -7.36 7.65
N SER A 537 -5.81 -8.23 8.54
CA SER A 537 -6.70 -7.79 9.63
C SER A 537 -5.94 -6.93 10.64
N MET A 538 -6.58 -5.84 11.07
CA MET A 538 -6.14 -4.97 12.16
C MET A 538 -7.05 -5.09 13.40
N GLY A 539 -8.14 -5.87 13.33
CA GLY A 539 -9.15 -5.94 14.40
C GLY A 539 -10.05 -4.67 14.48
N PRO A 540 -10.68 -4.40 15.61
CA PRO A 540 -10.74 -5.27 16.80
C PRO A 540 -11.49 -6.57 16.50
N SER A 541 -11.08 -7.64 17.14
CA SER A 541 -11.75 -8.96 17.02
C SER A 541 -12.78 -9.21 18.11
N THR A 542 -12.85 -8.32 19.11
CA THR A 542 -13.74 -8.41 20.27
C THR A 542 -14.23 -7.02 20.70
N GLY A 543 -15.38 -6.96 21.36
CA GLY A 543 -16.00 -5.72 21.82
C GLY A 543 -17.07 -5.18 20.86
N ASP A 544 -17.53 -3.94 21.08
CA ASP A 544 -18.48 -3.27 20.21
C ASP A 544 -17.86 -2.98 18.85
N ALA A 545 -18.54 -3.36 17.78
CA ALA A 545 -18.06 -3.15 16.42
C ALA A 545 -17.93 -1.65 16.10
N PRO A 546 -16.81 -1.22 15.51
CA PRO A 546 -16.65 0.15 15.05
C PRO A 546 -17.57 0.46 13.87
N VAL A 547 -18.00 1.72 13.77
CA VAL A 547 -18.88 2.23 12.71
C VAL A 547 -18.20 3.30 11.84
N ALA A 548 -17.10 3.89 12.31
CA ALA A 548 -16.32 4.86 11.54
C ALA A 548 -14.84 4.80 11.92
N LEU A 549 -14.00 5.19 10.97
CA LEU A 549 -12.54 5.27 11.10
C LEU A 549 -12.05 6.71 10.96
N ALA A 550 -10.95 7.02 11.65
CA ALA A 550 -10.06 8.13 11.32
C ALA A 550 -8.65 7.57 11.17
N VAL A 551 -8.02 7.82 10.05
CA VAL A 551 -6.65 7.39 9.76
C VAL A 551 -5.83 8.62 9.41
N GLN A 552 -4.65 8.74 10.00
CA GLN A 552 -3.71 9.81 9.69
C GLN A 552 -2.57 9.22 8.87
N PRO A 553 -2.43 9.60 7.59
CA PRO A 553 -1.31 9.13 6.78
C PRO A 553 0.01 9.67 7.35
N ARG A 554 1.03 8.80 7.38
CA ARG A 554 2.37 9.14 7.89
C ARG A 554 3.44 8.52 6.99
N PRO A 555 4.64 9.12 6.95
CA PRO A 555 5.79 8.50 6.28
C PRO A 555 6.17 7.15 6.89
N SER A 556 5.93 6.97 8.20
CA SER A 556 6.16 5.70 8.91
C SER A 556 5.20 5.56 10.09
N GLY A 557 4.92 4.30 10.46
CA GLY A 557 4.02 3.96 11.56
C GLY A 557 2.54 4.04 11.16
N THR A 558 1.67 3.63 12.06
CA THR A 558 0.20 3.60 11.87
C THR A 558 -0.46 4.44 12.93
N THR A 559 -1.23 5.46 12.53
CA THR A 559 -2.13 6.20 13.42
C THR A 559 -3.55 6.04 12.91
N ALA A 560 -4.32 5.21 13.61
CA ALA A 560 -5.71 4.97 13.30
C ALA A 560 -6.56 4.99 14.57
N MET A 561 -7.75 5.51 14.45
CA MET A 561 -8.77 5.51 15.49
C MET A 561 -10.10 5.06 14.91
N ALA A 562 -10.97 4.57 15.76
CA ALA A 562 -12.32 4.16 15.39
C ALA A 562 -13.31 4.62 16.45
N VAL A 563 -14.57 4.75 16.07
CA VAL A 563 -15.67 4.95 17.03
C VAL A 563 -16.70 3.86 16.83
N THR A 564 -17.27 3.41 17.95
CA THR A 564 -18.38 2.45 17.98
C THR A 564 -19.73 3.15 17.97
N ALA A 565 -20.81 2.43 17.68
CA ALA A 565 -22.17 2.97 17.75
C ALA A 565 -22.56 3.45 19.17
N ALA A 566 -21.94 2.89 20.20
CA ALA A 566 -22.13 3.30 21.60
C ALA A 566 -21.37 4.57 21.97
N GLY A 567 -20.60 5.15 21.05
CA GLY A 567 -19.81 6.37 21.30
C GLY A 567 -18.48 6.09 22.00
N THR A 568 -17.91 4.90 21.87
CA THR A 568 -16.58 4.57 22.38
C THR A 568 -15.52 4.86 21.33
N ALA A 569 -14.56 5.71 21.66
CA ALA A 569 -13.40 5.99 20.81
C ALA A 569 -12.28 5.00 21.13
N LEU A 570 -11.81 4.32 20.09
CA LEU A 570 -10.77 3.30 20.13
C LEU A 570 -9.53 3.80 19.39
N ARG A 571 -8.33 3.55 19.91
CA ARG A 571 -7.05 3.82 19.27
C ARG A 571 -6.35 2.50 18.93
N TYR A 572 -5.87 2.40 17.70
CA TYR A 572 -5.06 1.28 17.25
C TYR A 572 -3.67 1.34 17.92
N GLU A 573 -3.22 0.22 18.45
CA GLU A 573 -1.91 0.07 19.08
C GLU A 573 -0.96 -0.75 18.21
N ASP A 574 -1.32 -2.01 17.98
CA ASP A 574 -0.53 -2.92 17.17
C ASP A 574 -1.35 -4.16 16.74
N THR A 575 -0.94 -4.83 15.70
CA THR A 575 -1.47 -6.10 15.18
C THR A 575 -3.00 -6.10 15.07
N THR A 576 -3.72 -6.47 16.13
CA THR A 576 -5.21 -6.46 16.21
C THR A 576 -5.70 -5.78 17.48
N ARG A 577 -4.81 -5.14 18.22
CA ARG A 577 -5.12 -4.54 19.53
C ARG A 577 -5.56 -3.09 19.37
N TRP A 578 -6.72 -2.79 19.93
CA TRP A 578 -7.28 -1.47 20.06
C TRP A 578 -7.53 -1.16 21.52
N THR A 579 -7.28 0.06 21.95
CA THR A 579 -7.50 0.53 23.31
C THR A 579 -8.56 1.62 23.34
N GLU A 580 -9.46 1.56 24.30
CA GLU A 580 -10.41 2.62 24.57
C GLU A 580 -9.68 3.86 25.08
N VAL A 581 -10.00 5.03 24.53
CA VAL A 581 -9.40 6.31 24.92
C VAL A 581 -10.44 7.31 25.43
N ALA A 582 -11.68 7.19 25.03
CA ALA A 582 -12.77 8.04 25.50
C ALA A 582 -14.13 7.41 25.23
N THR A 583 -15.16 7.87 25.96
CA THR A 583 -16.58 7.55 25.71
C THR A 583 -17.38 8.81 25.39
N GLY A 584 -18.59 8.66 24.83
CA GLY A 584 -19.45 9.77 24.42
C GLY A 584 -18.98 10.47 23.14
N ILE A 585 -18.10 9.83 22.35
CA ILE A 585 -17.58 10.35 21.07
C ILE A 585 -18.30 9.64 19.92
N PHE A 586 -19.09 10.36 19.13
CA PHE A 586 -19.90 9.80 18.05
C PHE A 586 -19.32 10.04 16.65
N ALA A 587 -18.39 10.99 16.51
CA ALA A 587 -17.57 11.14 15.32
C ALA A 587 -16.15 11.52 15.73
N ILE A 588 -15.16 11.13 14.92
CA ILE A 588 -13.74 11.33 15.22
C ILE A 588 -12.99 11.84 13.99
N ALA A 589 -12.02 12.71 14.21
CA ALA A 589 -11.13 13.23 13.19
C ALA A 589 -9.69 13.31 13.70
N LEU A 590 -8.78 12.86 12.86
CA LEU A 590 -7.35 13.09 12.97
C LEU A 590 -6.93 14.20 11.99
N PRO A 591 -5.93 15.04 12.32
CA PRO A 591 -5.39 16.03 11.42
C PRO A 591 -4.79 15.41 10.14
N GLY A 592 -5.28 15.82 8.94
CA GLY A 592 -4.74 15.37 7.65
C GLY A 592 -5.73 14.84 6.64
#